data_a55bc6179ac8000c42dbfea155baff60
#
_entry.id   a55bc6179ac8000c42dbfea155baff60
#
_cell.length_a   1.000
_cell.length_b   1.000
_cell.length_c   1.000
_cell.angle_alpha   90.00
_cell.angle_beta   90.00
_cell.angle_gamma   90.00
#
_symmetry.space_group_name_H-M   'P 1'
#
loop_
_entity.id
_entity.type
_entity.pdbx_description
1 polymer ?
#
loop_
_entity_poly.entity_id
_entity_poly.type
_entity_poly.pdbx_seq_one_letter_code
_entity_poly.pdbx_strand_id
1 'polypeptide(L)'
;GEKTLPLLEHQKLFQSDASPINQRHLLQALRFCWEYPSDTIARKKVISITRELLTVPHLSREVIVDLSRYQDWESCDSITKTWDTLGTENPFIRPAIIGYLLACPLEKSSALLTELRNKNIKIFEEARQAALMPFPAAAP
;
A
#
# COMPACT_ATOMS: atom_id res chain seq x y z
N GLY A 1 -14.58 -17.65 8.33
CA GLY A 1 -14.01 -18.09 8.56
C GLY A 1 -13.03 -19.25 8.73
N GLU A 2 -13.53 -20.37 9.02
CA GLU A 2 -12.71 -21.57 9.24
C GLU A 2 -11.95 -21.97 7.99
N LYS A 3 -12.33 -21.43 6.85
CA LYS A 3 -11.66 -21.73 5.59
C LYS A 3 -10.48 -20.80 5.31
N THR A 4 -10.33 -19.74 6.11
CA THR A 4 -9.22 -18.82 5.99
C THR A 4 -8.16 -19.19 7.00
N LEU A 5 -6.92 -19.36 6.54
CA LEU A 5 -5.82 -19.64 7.45
C LEU A 5 -5.63 -18.48 8.43
N PRO A 6 -5.26 -18.75 9.68
CA PRO A 6 -4.90 -17.70 10.61
C PRO A 6 -3.80 -16.80 10.06
N LEU A 7 -3.83 -15.54 10.44
CA LEU A 7 -2.87 -14.56 9.95
C LEU A 7 -1.42 -14.99 10.20
N LEU A 8 -1.15 -15.58 11.37
CA LEU A 8 0.21 -16.03 11.67
C LEU A 8 0.69 -17.13 10.72
N GLU A 9 -0.20 -18.01 10.28
CA GLU A 9 0.15 -19.05 9.33
C GLU A 9 0.42 -18.47 7.97
N HIS A 10 -0.36 -17.48 7.52
CA HIS A 10 -0.09 -16.76 6.28
C HIS A 10 1.27 -16.07 6.35
N GLN A 11 1.60 -15.45 7.47
CA GLN A 11 2.87 -14.78 7.65
C GLN A 11 4.03 -15.78 7.61
N LYS A 12 3.87 -16.93 8.22
CA LYS A 12 4.88 -18.00 8.16
C LYS A 12 5.09 -18.49 6.74
N LEU A 13 4.01 -18.70 5.99
CA LEU A 13 4.10 -19.10 4.58
C LEU A 13 4.81 -18.05 3.76
N PHE A 14 4.54 -16.77 4.00
CA PHE A 14 5.23 -15.69 3.33
C PHE A 14 6.72 -15.70 3.60
N GLN A 15 7.11 -15.94 4.86
CA GLN A 15 8.52 -15.97 5.26
C GLN A 15 9.27 -17.20 4.74
N SER A 16 8.60 -18.34 4.70
CA SER A 16 9.23 -19.59 4.30
C SER A 16 9.16 -19.82 2.78
N ASP A 17 8.12 -19.31 2.14
CA ASP A 17 7.89 -19.44 0.71
C ASP A 17 7.24 -18.17 0.20
N ALA A 18 8.06 -17.25 -0.29
CA ALA A 18 7.62 -15.94 -0.76
C ALA A 18 7.04 -15.99 -2.18
N SER A 19 6.28 -17.05 -2.51
CA SER A 19 5.63 -17.12 -3.82
C SER A 19 4.58 -16.03 -3.96
N PRO A 20 4.31 -15.53 -5.19
CA PRO A 20 3.29 -14.52 -5.41
C PRO A 20 1.91 -14.92 -4.87
N ILE A 21 1.56 -16.20 -4.95
CA ILE A 21 0.28 -16.69 -4.45
C ILE A 21 0.21 -16.54 -2.93
N ASN A 22 1.27 -16.93 -2.21
CA ASN A 22 1.29 -16.82 -0.75
C ASN A 22 1.31 -15.38 -0.29
N GLN A 23 2.01 -14.51 -1.00
CA GLN A 23 2.04 -13.09 -0.71
C GLN A 23 0.67 -12.45 -0.87
N ARG A 24 -0.04 -12.82 -1.92
CA ARG A 24 -1.40 -12.31 -2.15
C ARG A 24 -2.38 -12.85 -1.11
N HIS A 25 -2.25 -14.10 -0.73
CA HIS A 25 -3.08 -14.68 0.33
C HIS A 25 -2.87 -13.95 1.65
N LEU A 26 -1.63 -13.61 1.97
CA LEU A 26 -1.34 -12.84 3.18
C LEU A 26 -2.04 -11.47 3.13
N LEU A 27 -1.95 -10.78 2.00
CA LEU A 27 -2.59 -9.47 1.86
C LEU A 27 -4.11 -9.58 2.03
N GLN A 28 -4.73 -10.61 1.45
CA GLN A 28 -6.16 -10.86 1.60
C GLN A 28 -6.53 -11.16 3.06
N ALA A 29 -5.71 -11.94 3.75
CA ALA A 29 -5.93 -12.25 5.16
C ALA A 29 -5.84 -10.99 6.03
N LEU A 30 -4.92 -10.09 5.71
CA LEU A 30 -4.79 -8.82 6.41
C LEU A 30 -6.03 -7.96 6.24
N ARG A 31 -6.57 -7.89 5.02
CA ARG A 31 -7.79 -7.15 4.74
C ARG A 31 -8.98 -7.71 5.50
N PHE A 32 -9.08 -9.03 5.57
CA PHE A 32 -10.12 -9.69 6.35
C PHE A 32 -10.00 -9.33 7.83
N CYS A 33 -8.80 -9.39 8.38
CA CYS A 33 -8.58 -9.07 9.80
C CYS A 33 -8.85 -7.60 10.11
N TRP A 34 -8.65 -6.72 9.15
CA TRP A 34 -8.99 -5.31 9.31
C TRP A 34 -10.50 -5.10 9.43
N GLU A 35 -11.28 -5.78 8.56
CA GLU A 35 -12.74 -5.68 8.57
C GLU A 35 -13.35 -6.35 9.81
N TYR A 36 -12.75 -7.45 10.25
CA TYR A 36 -13.26 -8.25 11.36
C TYR A 36 -12.18 -8.40 12.44
N PRO A 37 -11.86 -7.30 13.15
CA PRO A 37 -10.81 -7.35 14.17
C PRO A 37 -11.21 -8.27 15.33
N SER A 38 -10.21 -8.92 15.93
CA SER A 38 -10.41 -9.81 17.05
C SER A 38 -9.44 -9.43 18.17
N ASP A 39 -9.65 -10.03 19.34
CA ASP A 39 -8.73 -9.84 20.46
C ASP A 39 -7.34 -10.37 20.14
N THR A 40 -7.26 -11.39 19.28
CA THR A 40 -6.01 -12.02 18.91
C THR A 40 -5.25 -11.19 17.87
N ILE A 41 -5.99 -10.60 16.91
CA ILE A 41 -5.40 -9.82 15.81
C ILE A 41 -6.03 -8.44 15.85
N ALA A 42 -5.35 -7.52 16.50
CA ALA A 42 -5.77 -6.13 16.55
C ALA A 42 -5.41 -5.41 15.27
N ARG A 43 -6.10 -4.31 14.99
CA ARG A 43 -5.82 -3.49 13.80
C ARG A 43 -4.39 -2.97 13.76
N LYS A 44 -3.78 -2.70 14.91
CA LYS A 44 -2.37 -2.33 14.98
C LYS A 44 -1.48 -3.39 14.36
N LYS A 45 -1.78 -4.66 14.62
CA LYS A 45 -0.99 -5.77 14.08
C LYS A 45 -1.18 -5.87 12.56
N VAL A 46 -2.41 -5.67 12.09
CA VAL A 46 -2.69 -5.65 10.65
C VAL A 46 -1.84 -4.59 9.95
N ILE A 47 -1.83 -3.38 10.48
CA ILE A 47 -1.03 -2.28 9.92
C ILE A 47 0.45 -2.64 9.92
N SER A 48 0.96 -3.16 11.04
CA SER A 48 2.37 -3.52 11.18
C SER A 48 2.80 -4.53 10.11
N ILE A 49 2.01 -5.57 9.90
CA ILE A 49 2.33 -6.59 8.90
C ILE A 49 2.18 -6.03 7.50
N THR A 50 1.14 -5.23 7.26
CA THR A 50 0.93 -4.62 5.93
C THR A 50 2.12 -3.75 5.54
N ARG A 51 2.69 -3.00 6.48
CA ARG A 51 3.89 -2.19 6.22
C ARG A 51 5.07 -3.03 5.72
N GLU A 52 5.21 -4.25 6.25
CA GLU A 52 6.30 -5.14 5.83
C GLU A 52 6.19 -5.55 4.38
N LEU A 53 4.99 -5.50 3.81
CA LEU A 53 4.77 -5.88 2.42
C LEU A 53 4.99 -4.72 1.43
N LEU A 54 5.26 -3.52 1.92
CA LEU A 54 5.39 -2.33 1.07
C LEU A 54 6.47 -2.50 -0.01
N THR A 55 7.57 -3.15 0.32
CA THR A 55 8.69 -3.31 -0.61
C THR A 55 8.63 -4.58 -1.45
N VAL A 56 7.53 -5.31 -1.39
CA VAL A 56 7.30 -6.45 -2.27
C VAL A 56 6.77 -5.91 -3.60
N PRO A 57 7.56 -5.93 -4.69
CA PRO A 57 7.27 -5.14 -5.90
C PRO A 57 5.87 -5.34 -6.47
N HIS A 58 5.39 -6.57 -6.54
CA HIS A 58 4.08 -6.84 -7.15
C HIS A 58 2.90 -6.59 -6.20
N LEU A 59 3.16 -6.24 -4.93
CA LEU A 59 2.13 -5.87 -3.96
C LEU A 59 2.17 -4.39 -3.57
N SER A 60 3.27 -3.69 -3.89
CA SER A 60 3.50 -2.33 -3.39
C SER A 60 2.33 -1.38 -3.66
N ARG A 61 1.78 -1.39 -4.86
CA ARG A 61 0.65 -0.53 -5.19
C ARG A 61 -0.55 -0.80 -4.30
N GLU A 62 -0.92 -2.07 -4.16
CA GLU A 62 -2.05 -2.48 -3.33
C GLU A 62 -1.82 -2.20 -1.85
N VAL A 63 -0.59 -2.38 -1.39
CA VAL A 63 -0.20 -2.08 -0.01
C VAL A 63 -0.37 -0.59 0.30
N ILE A 64 0.08 0.27 -0.62
CA ILE A 64 -0.06 1.72 -0.45
C ILE A 64 -1.54 2.10 -0.34
N VAL A 65 -2.38 1.54 -1.20
CA VAL A 65 -3.83 1.77 -1.16
C VAL A 65 -4.43 1.28 0.15
N ASP A 66 -4.03 0.11 0.62
CA ASP A 66 -4.53 -0.44 1.87
C ASP A 66 -4.11 0.41 3.08
N LEU A 67 -2.85 0.86 3.12
CA LEU A 67 -2.38 1.72 4.21
C LEU A 67 -3.14 3.05 4.24
N SER A 68 -3.50 3.58 3.07
CA SER A 68 -4.36 4.76 2.99
C SER A 68 -5.75 4.48 3.56
N ARG A 69 -6.35 3.35 3.20
CA ARG A 69 -7.65 2.93 3.72
C ARG A 69 -7.63 2.74 5.22
N TYR A 70 -6.53 2.20 5.74
CA TYR A 70 -6.35 2.00 7.18
C TYR A 70 -6.02 3.30 7.90
N GLN A 71 -5.86 4.39 7.16
CA GLN A 71 -5.47 5.71 7.69
C GLN A 71 -4.14 5.63 8.45
N ASP A 72 -3.23 4.81 7.93
CA ASP A 72 -1.89 4.70 8.50
C ASP A 72 -0.99 5.79 7.93
N TRP A 73 -1.04 6.96 8.55
CA TRP A 73 -0.30 8.12 8.08
C TRP A 73 1.15 8.15 8.57
N GLU A 74 1.50 7.24 9.48
CA GLU A 74 2.88 7.09 9.92
C GLU A 74 3.79 6.52 8.83
N SER A 75 3.22 5.88 7.83
CA SER A 75 3.97 5.33 6.70
C SER A 75 4.27 6.37 5.62
N CYS A 76 3.94 7.63 5.84
CA CYS A 76 4.05 8.70 4.87
C CYS A 76 5.45 8.80 4.24
N ASP A 77 6.50 8.81 5.07
CA ASP A 77 7.88 8.92 4.57
C ASP A 77 8.32 7.66 3.84
N SER A 78 7.98 6.50 4.38
CA SER A 78 8.34 5.22 3.76
C SER A 78 7.71 5.07 2.39
N ILE A 79 6.42 5.43 2.27
CA ILE A 79 5.71 5.36 1.00
C ILE A 79 6.31 6.35 0.00
N THR A 80 6.61 7.57 0.43
CA THR A 80 7.19 8.58 -0.45
C THR A 80 8.55 8.14 -1.01
N LYS A 81 9.35 7.44 -0.19
CA LYS A 81 10.65 6.93 -0.64
C LYS A 81 10.53 5.93 -1.79
N THR A 82 9.41 5.26 -1.94
CA THR A 82 9.23 4.30 -3.03
C THR A 82 9.08 4.98 -4.39
N TRP A 83 8.88 6.29 -4.43
CA TRP A 83 8.73 7.04 -5.67
C TRP A 83 9.92 6.85 -6.62
N ASP A 84 11.14 6.96 -6.09
CA ASP A 84 12.36 6.84 -6.90
C ASP A 84 12.91 5.42 -6.96
N THR A 85 12.47 4.53 -6.08
CA THR A 85 12.92 3.16 -6.07
C THR A 85 11.95 2.28 -6.86
N LEU A 86 10.93 1.75 -6.20
CA LEU A 86 9.96 0.89 -6.87
C LEU A 86 9.19 1.61 -7.97
N GLY A 87 8.95 2.91 -7.81
CA GLY A 87 8.25 3.71 -8.80
C GLY A 87 9.00 3.88 -10.12
N THR A 88 10.33 3.77 -10.10
CA THR A 88 11.13 3.80 -11.32
C THR A 88 10.95 2.53 -12.13
N GLU A 89 10.90 1.38 -11.45
CA GLU A 89 10.70 0.08 -12.09
C GLU A 89 9.24 -0.13 -12.50
N ASN A 90 8.32 0.38 -11.68
CA ASN A 90 6.89 0.25 -11.94
C ASN A 90 6.19 1.60 -11.73
N PRO A 91 6.08 2.42 -12.78
CA PRO A 91 5.47 3.75 -12.67
C PRO A 91 4.02 3.75 -12.18
N PHE A 92 3.32 2.64 -12.27
CA PHE A 92 1.93 2.55 -11.79
C PHE A 92 1.82 2.68 -10.27
N ILE A 93 2.93 2.58 -9.55
CA ILE A 93 2.95 2.81 -8.11
C ILE A 93 2.79 4.29 -7.78
N ARG A 94 3.28 5.17 -8.66
CA ARG A 94 3.29 6.61 -8.41
C ARG A 94 1.91 7.24 -8.20
N PRO A 95 0.88 6.90 -8.99
CA PRO A 95 -0.46 7.39 -8.69
C PRO A 95 -0.96 7.00 -7.31
N ALA A 96 -0.65 5.78 -6.86
CA ALA A 96 -1.04 5.35 -5.52
C ALA A 96 -0.34 6.17 -4.43
N ILE A 97 0.93 6.52 -4.63
CA ILE A 97 1.66 7.38 -3.71
C ILE A 97 0.99 8.76 -3.61
N ILE A 98 0.66 9.34 -4.74
CA ILE A 98 -0.02 10.65 -4.77
C ILE A 98 -1.38 10.54 -4.09
N GLY A 99 -2.16 9.51 -4.38
CA GLY A 99 -3.45 9.29 -3.73
C GLY A 99 -3.33 9.20 -2.22
N TYR A 100 -2.32 8.49 -1.73
CA TYR A 100 -2.04 8.39 -0.31
C TYR A 100 -1.73 9.77 0.30
N LEU A 101 -0.83 10.52 -0.35
CA LEU A 101 -0.43 11.84 0.15
C LEU A 101 -1.58 12.85 0.11
N LEU A 102 -2.45 12.78 -0.90
CA LEU A 102 -3.61 13.64 -0.98
C LEU A 102 -4.63 13.35 0.11
N ALA A 103 -4.78 12.08 0.49
CA ALA A 103 -5.69 11.67 1.56
C ALA A 103 -5.13 11.95 2.96
N CYS A 104 -3.82 12.01 3.09
CA CYS A 104 -3.14 12.19 4.38
C CYS A 104 -3.43 13.58 4.95
N PRO A 105 -3.93 13.69 6.19
CA PRO A 105 -4.26 14.98 6.78
C PRO A 105 -3.07 15.70 7.41
N LEU A 106 -1.89 15.08 7.45
CA LEU A 106 -0.71 15.68 8.07
C LEU A 106 -0.14 16.79 7.19
N GLU A 107 0.36 17.85 7.82
CA GLU A 107 0.96 18.97 7.09
C GLU A 107 2.14 18.53 6.21
N LYS A 108 2.93 17.58 6.69
CA LYS A 108 4.10 17.13 5.92
C LYS A 108 3.74 16.51 4.59
N SER A 109 2.51 16.05 4.40
CA SER A 109 2.09 15.48 3.11
C SER A 109 2.14 16.52 1.99
N SER A 110 1.76 17.76 2.27
CA SER A 110 1.84 18.84 1.29
C SER A 110 3.28 19.14 0.90
N ALA A 111 4.20 19.15 1.87
CA ALA A 111 5.60 19.34 1.60
C ALA A 111 6.18 18.22 0.75
N LEU A 112 5.79 16.98 1.04
CA LEU A 112 6.24 15.83 0.27
C LEU A 112 5.72 15.86 -1.16
N LEU A 113 4.46 16.24 -1.36
CA LEU A 113 3.91 16.43 -2.70
C LEU A 113 4.69 17.47 -3.48
N THR A 114 5.04 18.59 -2.84
CA THR A 114 5.84 19.64 -3.47
C THR A 114 7.22 19.13 -3.86
N GLU A 115 7.86 18.35 -2.98
CA GLU A 115 9.16 17.76 -3.30
C GLU A 115 9.08 16.84 -4.52
N LEU A 116 8.06 15.98 -4.56
CA LEU A 116 7.90 15.07 -5.70
C LEU A 116 7.66 15.84 -6.99
N ARG A 117 6.85 16.88 -6.92
CA ARG A 117 6.58 17.73 -8.10
C ARG A 117 7.87 18.39 -8.58
N ASN A 118 8.69 18.89 -7.66
CA ASN A 118 9.92 19.60 -8.03
C ASN A 118 10.99 18.68 -8.62
N LYS A 119 10.93 17.39 -8.34
CA LYS A 119 11.85 16.43 -8.96
C LYS A 119 11.66 16.34 -10.47
N ASN A 120 10.41 16.29 -10.92
CA ASN A 120 10.07 16.23 -12.33
C ASN A 120 8.58 16.54 -12.47
N ILE A 121 8.29 17.75 -12.94
CA ILE A 121 6.91 18.25 -13.02
C ILE A 121 6.07 17.39 -13.95
N LYS A 122 6.62 16.97 -15.09
CA LYS A 122 5.88 16.19 -16.07
C LYS A 122 5.47 14.82 -15.51
N ILE A 123 6.42 14.12 -14.92
CA ILE A 123 6.16 12.81 -14.31
C ILE A 123 5.15 12.96 -13.17
N PHE A 124 5.32 13.97 -12.33
CA PHE A 124 4.39 14.23 -11.24
C PHE A 124 2.97 14.48 -11.74
N GLU A 125 2.80 15.36 -12.73
CA GLU A 125 1.47 15.70 -13.25
C GLU A 125 0.79 14.51 -13.92
N GLU A 126 1.53 13.68 -14.63
CA GLU A 126 0.98 12.45 -15.20
C GLU A 126 0.47 11.51 -14.11
N ALA A 127 1.25 11.33 -13.06
CA ALA A 127 0.85 10.47 -11.94
C ALA A 127 -0.33 11.07 -11.16
N ARG A 128 -0.35 12.40 -10.97
CA ARG A 128 -1.44 13.08 -10.29
C ARG A 128 -2.75 12.93 -11.06
N GLN A 129 -2.71 13.11 -12.36
CA GLN A 129 -3.91 12.92 -13.18
C GLN A 129 -4.42 11.49 -13.09
N ALA A 130 -3.52 10.50 -13.13
CA ALA A 130 -3.90 9.10 -12.98
C ALA A 130 -4.51 8.82 -11.60
N ALA A 131 -3.98 9.47 -10.55
CA ALA A 131 -4.49 9.30 -9.19
C ALA A 131 -5.91 9.83 -9.03
N LEU A 132 -6.26 10.87 -9.79
CA LEU A 132 -7.58 11.52 -9.71
C LEU A 132 -8.61 10.85 -10.61
N MET A 133 -8.19 9.98 -11.51
CA MET A 133 -9.13 9.27 -12.36
C MET A 133 -9.77 8.12 -11.60
N PRO A 134 -11.08 7.90 -11.78
CA PRO A 134 -11.68 6.71 -11.19
C PRO A 134 -11.02 5.46 -11.77
N PHE A 135 -10.93 4.42 -10.95
CA PHE A 135 -10.46 3.15 -11.45
C PHE A 135 -11.33 2.76 -12.64
N PRO A 136 -10.71 2.31 -13.76
CA PRO A 136 -11.52 1.77 -14.84
C PRO A 136 -12.36 0.64 -14.29
N ALA A 137 -13.61 0.54 -14.73
CA ALA A 137 -14.46 -0.56 -14.37
C ALA A 137 -13.70 -1.85 -14.62
N ALA A 138 -13.83 -2.81 -13.69
CA ALA A 138 -13.15 -4.09 -13.86
C ALA A 138 -13.42 -4.57 -15.28
N ALA A 139 -12.35 -5.01 -15.96
CA ALA A 139 -12.48 -5.53 -17.30
C ALA A 139 -13.52 -6.65 -17.30
N PRO A 140 -14.45 -6.64 -18.25
CA PRO A 140 -15.44 -7.71 -18.33
C PRO A 140 -14.78 -9.05 -18.58
#